data_c667bf46b72c77b9354a218501c8e2c7
#
_entry.id   c667bf46b72c77b9354a218501c8e2c7
#
_cell.length_a   1.000
_cell.length_b   1.000
_cell.length_c   1.000
_cell.angle_alpha   90.00
_cell.angle_beta   90.00
_cell.angle_gamma   90.00
#
_symmetry.space_group_name_H-M   'P 1'
#
loop_
_entity.id
_entity.type
_entity.pdbx_description
1 polymer ?
#
loop_
_entity_poly.entity_id
_entity_poly.type
_entity_poly.pdbx_seq_one_letter_code
_entity_poly.pdbx_strand_id
1 'polypeptide(L)'
;MIKEYVGIESPFTGGKVLEIHDVEEKTFRGEKYTVNVRYYQCEDTGEQFSTTEQDSIWIQELYSQYREKHGIPSPQEIKSIRESYGLNRTQLSRLLGFGINQLKSYEDGQVPSESNGKMLKIISNPLTMMNLLEISHNEFHESEYDRIKEKIALNYFEQNRNRMK
;
A
#
# COMPACT_ATOMS: atom_id res chain seq x y z
N MET A 1 24.84 -13.60 1.39
CA MET A 1 24.51 -14.34 0.12
C MET A 1 24.41 -15.83 0.41
N ILE A 2 23.29 -16.46 0.11
CA ILE A 2 23.05 -17.90 0.19
C ILE A 2 22.84 -18.39 -1.25
N LYS A 3 23.35 -19.59 -1.59
CA LYS A 3 23.21 -20.19 -2.92
C LYS A 3 22.68 -21.62 -2.78
N GLU A 4 21.59 -21.91 -3.47
CA GLU A 4 20.96 -23.24 -3.44
C GLU A 4 20.63 -23.70 -4.87
N TYR A 5 20.83 -25.00 -5.16
CA TYR A 5 20.39 -25.55 -6.44
C TYR A 5 18.87 -25.70 -6.45
N VAL A 6 18.26 -25.27 -7.54
CA VAL A 6 16.83 -25.40 -7.79
C VAL A 6 16.55 -26.31 -8.99
N GLY A 7 15.39 -26.93 -8.99
CA GLY A 7 15.01 -27.90 -10.01
C GLY A 7 14.48 -27.28 -11.32
N ILE A 8 14.99 -26.10 -11.70
CA ILE A 8 14.67 -25.42 -12.97
C ILE A 8 15.89 -25.41 -13.88
N GLU A 9 15.67 -25.37 -15.18
CA GLU A 9 16.72 -25.27 -16.20
C GLU A 9 17.00 -23.80 -16.56
N SER A 10 18.27 -23.52 -16.85
CA SER A 10 18.68 -22.19 -17.28
C SER A 10 18.04 -21.83 -18.63
N PRO A 11 17.42 -20.65 -18.78
CA PRO A 11 16.89 -20.18 -20.06
C PRO A 11 18.00 -19.88 -21.08
N PHE A 12 19.26 -19.83 -20.65
CA PHE A 12 20.41 -19.50 -21.49
C PHE A 12 21.07 -20.75 -22.07
N THR A 13 21.23 -21.81 -21.25
CA THR A 13 22.01 -23.01 -21.64
C THR A 13 21.23 -24.31 -21.46
N GLY A 14 20.09 -24.31 -20.76
CA GLY A 14 19.42 -25.52 -20.29
C GLY A 14 20.14 -26.23 -19.14
N GLY A 15 21.23 -25.65 -18.64
CA GLY A 15 22.02 -26.20 -17.54
C GLY A 15 21.42 -25.88 -16.16
N LYS A 16 22.20 -26.13 -15.12
CA LYS A 16 21.76 -25.95 -13.72
C LYS A 16 21.60 -24.46 -13.35
N VAL A 17 20.68 -24.22 -12.43
CA VAL A 17 20.39 -22.91 -11.89
C VAL A 17 20.56 -22.91 -10.38
N LEU A 18 21.20 -21.86 -9.88
CA LEU A 18 21.32 -21.53 -8.47
C LEU A 18 20.29 -20.45 -8.12
N GLU A 19 19.55 -20.62 -7.04
CA GLU A 19 18.81 -19.53 -6.42
C GLU A 19 19.77 -18.76 -5.47
N ILE A 20 19.83 -17.47 -5.66
CA ILE A 20 20.68 -16.58 -4.86
C ILE A 20 19.79 -15.75 -3.95
N HIS A 21 20.10 -15.74 -2.66
CA HIS A 21 19.50 -14.85 -1.67
C HIS A 21 20.56 -13.85 -1.25
N ASP A 22 20.31 -12.61 -1.45
CA ASP A 22 21.25 -11.53 -1.15
C ASP A 22 20.54 -10.31 -0.56
N VAL A 23 21.31 -9.35 -0.12
CA VAL A 23 20.84 -8.08 0.42
C VAL A 23 21.39 -6.97 -0.45
N GLU A 24 20.49 -6.16 -1.01
CA GLU A 24 20.88 -5.08 -1.92
C GLU A 24 20.32 -3.73 -1.48
N GLU A 25 21.00 -2.67 -1.86
CA GLU A 25 20.53 -1.30 -1.72
C GLU A 25 19.74 -0.91 -2.97
N LYS A 26 18.51 -0.53 -2.79
CA LYS A 26 17.62 -0.05 -3.87
C LYS A 26 17.23 1.40 -3.60
N THR A 27 17.04 2.17 -4.66
CA THR A 27 16.65 3.58 -4.55
C THR A 27 15.17 3.75 -4.93
N PHE A 28 14.40 4.40 -4.06
CA PHE A 28 13.02 4.77 -4.32
C PHE A 28 12.78 6.23 -3.94
N ARG A 29 12.26 7.02 -4.87
CA ARG A 29 12.00 8.47 -4.70
C ARG A 29 13.21 9.25 -4.16
N GLY A 30 14.42 8.88 -4.59
CA GLY A 30 15.65 9.53 -4.20
C GLY A 30 16.25 9.07 -2.87
N GLU A 31 15.61 8.14 -2.18
CA GLU A 31 16.07 7.57 -0.92
C GLU A 31 16.54 6.13 -1.08
N LYS A 32 17.52 5.73 -0.29
CA LYS A 32 18.12 4.40 -0.32
C LYS A 32 17.52 3.50 0.76
N TYR A 33 17.25 2.27 0.39
CA TYR A 33 16.66 1.24 1.24
C TYR A 33 17.40 -0.08 1.04
N THR A 34 17.61 -0.80 2.11
CA THR A 34 18.19 -2.14 2.07
C THR A 34 17.07 -3.16 2.02
N VAL A 35 17.09 -4.03 1.00
CA VAL A 35 16.06 -5.05 0.78
C VAL A 35 16.67 -6.42 0.54
N ASN A 36 15.91 -7.46 0.90
CA ASN A 36 16.27 -8.84 0.61
C ASN A 36 15.83 -9.18 -0.81
N VAL A 37 16.79 -9.54 -1.66
CA VAL A 37 16.53 -9.92 -3.05
C VAL A 37 16.72 -11.42 -3.24
N ARG A 38 15.93 -11.97 -4.14
CA ARG A 38 16.10 -13.34 -4.63
C ARG A 38 16.14 -13.32 -6.15
N TYR A 39 17.07 -14.05 -6.72
CA TYR A 39 17.19 -14.17 -8.16
C TYR A 39 17.84 -15.51 -8.52
N TYR A 40 17.78 -15.88 -9.77
CA TYR A 40 18.41 -17.06 -10.31
C TYR A 40 19.72 -16.72 -11.01
N GLN A 41 20.66 -17.62 -10.96
CA GLN A 41 21.93 -17.53 -11.66
C GLN A 41 22.21 -18.83 -12.42
N CYS A 42 22.47 -18.73 -13.72
CA CYS A 42 22.95 -19.83 -14.54
C CYS A 42 24.34 -20.26 -14.06
N GLU A 43 24.54 -21.55 -13.75
CA GLU A 43 25.84 -22.05 -13.29
C GLU A 43 26.90 -21.96 -14.40
N ASP A 44 26.51 -22.20 -15.65
CA ASP A 44 27.44 -22.27 -16.77
C ASP A 44 27.96 -20.90 -17.20
N THR A 45 27.07 -19.89 -17.22
CA THR A 45 27.38 -18.54 -17.77
C THR A 45 27.51 -17.47 -16.71
N GLY A 46 26.96 -17.70 -15.50
CA GLY A 46 26.86 -16.69 -14.46
C GLY A 46 25.78 -15.63 -14.68
N GLU A 47 25.05 -15.71 -15.80
CA GLU A 47 23.96 -14.78 -16.11
C GLU A 47 22.84 -14.88 -15.08
N GLN A 48 22.29 -13.73 -14.69
CA GLN A 48 21.25 -13.61 -13.68
C GLN A 48 19.89 -13.32 -14.31
N PHE A 49 18.85 -13.83 -13.70
CA PHE A 49 17.47 -13.57 -14.05
C PHE A 49 16.56 -13.71 -12.83
N SER A 50 15.43 -13.04 -12.85
CA SER A 50 14.42 -13.13 -11.79
C SER A 50 13.04 -13.41 -12.37
N THR A 51 12.12 -13.85 -11.52
CA THR A 51 10.69 -13.92 -11.84
C THR A 51 9.97 -12.70 -11.30
N THR A 52 8.79 -12.43 -11.85
CA THR A 52 7.91 -11.35 -11.35
C THR A 52 7.57 -11.54 -9.87
N GLU A 53 7.43 -12.78 -9.41
CA GLU A 53 7.16 -13.11 -8.00
C GLU A 53 8.35 -12.74 -7.11
N GLN A 54 9.58 -13.08 -7.52
CA GLN A 54 10.80 -12.72 -6.79
C GLN A 54 10.97 -11.19 -6.71
N ASP A 55 10.76 -10.51 -7.84
CA ASP A 55 10.84 -9.04 -7.88
C ASP A 55 9.75 -8.38 -7.03
N SER A 56 8.54 -8.90 -7.02
CA SER A 56 7.44 -8.34 -6.22
C SER A 56 7.71 -8.40 -4.73
N ILE A 57 8.44 -9.39 -4.23
CA ILE A 57 8.78 -9.53 -2.80
C ILE A 57 9.64 -8.35 -2.33
N TRP A 58 10.77 -8.09 -3.00
CA TRP A 58 11.66 -7.00 -2.60
C TRP A 58 11.04 -5.61 -2.85
N ILE A 59 10.21 -5.46 -3.89
CA ILE A 59 9.46 -4.22 -4.15
C ILE A 59 8.47 -3.94 -3.02
N GLN A 60 7.74 -4.94 -2.54
CA GLN A 60 6.83 -4.79 -1.41
C GLN A 60 7.56 -4.44 -0.11
N GLU A 61 8.71 -5.06 0.15
CA GLU A 61 9.57 -4.73 1.28
C GLU A 61 10.03 -3.27 1.21
N LEU A 62 10.53 -2.84 0.05
CA LEU A 62 10.94 -1.45 -0.22
C LEU A 62 9.80 -0.46 0.05
N TYR A 63 8.61 -0.74 -0.48
CA TYR A 63 7.43 0.10 -0.30
C TYR A 63 6.96 0.15 1.16
N SER A 64 7.08 -0.96 1.89
CA SER A 64 6.78 -1.01 3.32
C SER A 64 7.72 -0.12 4.13
N GLN A 65 9.02 -0.22 3.90
CA GLN A 65 10.03 0.61 4.56
C GLN A 65 9.80 2.11 4.27
N TYR A 66 9.48 2.45 3.01
CA TYR A 66 9.17 3.83 2.64
C TYR A 66 7.92 4.36 3.37
N ARG A 67 6.84 3.57 3.40
CA ARG A 67 5.61 3.96 4.11
C ARG A 67 5.86 4.17 5.59
N GLU A 68 6.57 3.27 6.22
CA GLU A 68 6.90 3.36 7.65
C GLU A 68 7.70 4.63 7.95
N LYS A 69 8.75 4.90 7.17
CA LYS A 69 9.59 6.09 7.33
C LYS A 69 8.82 7.40 7.17
N HIS A 70 7.87 7.47 6.25
CA HIS A 70 7.10 8.67 5.93
C HIS A 70 5.71 8.73 6.60
N GLY A 71 5.38 7.75 7.46
CA GLY A 71 4.09 7.69 8.14
C GLY A 71 2.90 7.54 7.19
N ILE A 72 3.11 6.91 6.03
CA ILE A 72 2.08 6.66 5.02
C ILE A 72 1.35 5.35 5.37
N PRO A 73 0.01 5.33 5.40
CA PRO A 73 -0.73 4.12 5.70
C PRO A 73 -0.45 2.99 4.68
N SER A 74 -0.41 1.76 5.17
CA SER A 74 -0.35 0.56 4.33
C SER A 74 -1.64 0.39 3.50
N PRO A 75 -1.62 -0.40 2.42
CA PRO A 75 -2.82 -0.71 1.64
C PRO A 75 -3.97 -1.24 2.49
N GLN A 76 -3.66 -2.09 3.46
CA GLN A 76 -4.66 -2.66 4.36
C GLN A 76 -5.23 -1.62 5.33
N GLU A 77 -4.42 -0.71 5.85
CA GLU A 77 -4.89 0.40 6.70
C GLU A 77 -5.78 1.36 5.90
N ILE A 78 -5.42 1.69 4.65
CA ILE A 78 -6.24 2.54 3.76
C ILE A 78 -7.62 1.90 3.55
N LYS A 79 -7.65 0.61 3.23
CA LYS A 79 -8.88 -0.15 3.08
C LYS A 79 -9.71 -0.15 4.38
N SER A 80 -9.07 -0.40 5.53
CA SER A 80 -9.73 -0.42 6.84
C SER A 80 -10.35 0.94 7.20
N ILE A 81 -9.63 2.04 6.93
CA ILE A 81 -10.17 3.40 7.13
C ILE A 81 -11.42 3.60 6.28
N ARG A 82 -11.38 3.26 5.01
CA ARG A 82 -12.53 3.40 4.10
C ARG A 82 -13.74 2.57 4.58
N GLU A 83 -13.51 1.33 4.92
CA GLU A 83 -14.57 0.40 5.34
C GLU A 83 -15.17 0.78 6.69
N SER A 84 -14.38 1.36 7.60
CA SER A 84 -14.87 1.82 8.90
C SER A 84 -15.94 2.92 8.79
N TYR A 85 -15.92 3.67 7.69
CA TYR A 85 -16.92 4.70 7.39
C TYR A 85 -18.03 4.18 6.42
N GLY A 86 -18.00 2.90 6.06
CA GLY A 86 -18.96 2.30 5.13
C GLY A 86 -18.90 2.90 3.72
N LEU A 87 -17.74 3.40 3.31
CA LEU A 87 -17.53 4.02 2.00
C LEU A 87 -17.04 3.02 0.97
N ASN A 88 -17.50 3.17 -0.27
CA ASN A 88 -16.83 2.55 -1.40
C ASN A 88 -15.63 3.39 -1.88
N ARG A 89 -14.82 2.82 -2.79
CA ARG A 89 -13.60 3.48 -3.30
C ARG A 89 -13.89 4.81 -4.00
N THR A 90 -14.98 4.86 -4.78
CA THR A 90 -15.38 6.07 -5.50
C THR A 90 -15.81 7.19 -4.56
N GLN A 91 -16.56 6.85 -3.50
CA GLN A 91 -17.02 7.82 -2.50
C GLN A 91 -15.83 8.43 -1.75
N LEU A 92 -14.89 7.60 -1.27
CA LEU A 92 -13.72 8.11 -0.58
C LEU A 92 -12.79 8.89 -1.52
N SER A 93 -12.59 8.44 -2.77
CA SER A 93 -11.83 9.21 -3.76
C SER A 93 -12.44 10.60 -4.00
N ARG A 94 -13.77 10.68 -4.10
CA ARG A 94 -14.50 11.95 -4.26
C ARG A 94 -14.26 12.86 -3.06
N LEU A 95 -14.48 12.37 -1.84
CA LEU A 95 -14.23 13.13 -0.60
C LEU A 95 -12.81 13.67 -0.49
N LEU A 96 -11.82 12.92 -0.95
CA LEU A 96 -10.41 13.31 -0.86
C LEU A 96 -9.92 14.13 -2.07
N GLY A 97 -10.78 14.34 -3.08
CA GLY A 97 -10.37 14.97 -4.33
C GLY A 97 -9.37 14.14 -5.13
N PHE A 98 -9.35 12.83 -4.93
CA PHE A 98 -8.49 11.90 -5.67
C PHE A 98 -9.09 11.56 -7.04
N GLY A 99 -8.23 11.22 -8.00
CA GLY A 99 -8.68 10.67 -9.27
C GLY A 99 -9.42 9.33 -9.07
N ILE A 100 -10.29 9.01 -10.03
CA ILE A 100 -11.28 7.90 -9.95
C ILE A 100 -10.67 6.54 -9.58
N ASN A 101 -9.45 6.23 -10.05
CA ASN A 101 -8.74 4.98 -9.79
C ASN A 101 -7.64 5.10 -8.73
N GLN A 102 -7.40 6.29 -8.19
CA GLN A 102 -6.25 6.55 -7.33
C GLN A 102 -6.32 5.75 -6.04
N LEU A 103 -7.47 5.74 -5.38
CA LEU A 103 -7.65 4.98 -4.14
C LEU A 103 -7.53 3.47 -4.37
N LYS A 104 -8.08 2.98 -5.50
CA LYS A 104 -7.92 1.58 -5.89
C LYS A 104 -6.44 1.21 -6.01
N SER A 105 -5.66 2.02 -6.71
CA SER A 105 -4.22 1.79 -6.87
C SER A 105 -3.48 1.77 -5.53
N TYR A 106 -3.85 2.61 -4.57
CA TYR A 106 -3.27 2.61 -3.23
C TYR A 106 -3.63 1.37 -2.42
N GLU A 107 -4.89 0.91 -2.49
CA GLU A 107 -5.32 -0.35 -1.86
C GLU A 107 -4.69 -1.57 -2.53
N ASP A 108 -4.34 -1.48 -3.81
CA ASP A 108 -3.65 -2.54 -4.59
C ASP A 108 -2.10 -2.50 -4.43
N GLY A 109 -1.56 -1.56 -3.63
CA GLY A 109 -0.14 -1.55 -3.26
C GLY A 109 0.69 -0.37 -3.75
N GLN A 110 0.18 0.49 -4.63
CA GLN A 110 0.89 1.70 -5.04
C GLN A 110 1.14 2.61 -3.83
N VAL A 111 2.35 3.16 -3.74
CA VAL A 111 2.69 4.09 -2.66
C VAL A 111 2.11 5.48 -2.96
N PRO A 112 1.26 6.04 -2.08
CA PRO A 112 0.77 7.41 -2.20
C PRO A 112 1.91 8.43 -2.25
N SER A 113 1.63 9.61 -2.81
CA SER A 113 2.48 10.78 -2.55
C SER A 113 2.46 11.12 -1.06
N GLU A 114 3.45 11.86 -0.57
CA GLU A 114 3.46 12.25 0.85
C GLU A 114 2.20 13.04 1.24
N SER A 115 1.73 13.95 0.37
CA SER A 115 0.51 14.72 0.63
C SER A 115 -0.73 13.84 0.71
N ASN A 116 -0.90 12.90 -0.23
CA ASN A 116 -2.02 11.96 -0.21
C ASN A 116 -1.91 10.98 0.97
N GLY A 117 -0.70 10.55 1.32
CA GLY A 117 -0.45 9.72 2.50
C GLY A 117 -0.84 10.42 3.80
N LYS A 118 -0.47 11.69 3.96
CA LYS A 118 -0.88 12.52 5.10
C LYS A 118 -2.40 12.68 5.14
N MET A 119 -3.04 12.95 4.00
CA MET A 119 -4.50 13.07 3.91
C MET A 119 -5.18 11.76 4.35
N LEU A 120 -4.74 10.62 3.83
CA LEU A 120 -5.24 9.30 4.24
C LEU A 120 -5.04 9.03 5.74
N LYS A 121 -3.93 9.49 6.32
CA LYS A 121 -3.67 9.34 7.75
C LYS A 121 -4.60 10.19 8.61
N ILE A 122 -4.82 11.45 8.29
CA ILE A 122 -5.63 12.35 9.11
C ILE A 122 -7.12 12.00 9.09
N ILE A 123 -7.65 11.43 8.00
CA ILE A 123 -9.04 10.99 7.91
C ILE A 123 -9.36 9.74 8.74
N SER A 124 -8.35 9.06 9.30
CA SER A 124 -8.59 8.01 10.29
C SER A 124 -9.23 8.57 11.58
N ASN A 125 -9.12 9.88 11.81
CA ASN A 125 -9.86 10.58 12.86
C ASN A 125 -11.28 10.91 12.38
N PRO A 126 -12.34 10.40 13.05
CA PRO A 126 -13.72 10.63 12.63
C PRO A 126 -14.16 12.09 12.61
N LEU A 127 -13.59 12.95 13.48
CA LEU A 127 -13.90 14.39 13.47
C LEU A 127 -13.35 15.07 12.21
N THR A 128 -12.14 14.70 11.79
CA THR A 128 -11.57 15.21 10.53
C THR A 128 -12.38 14.73 9.34
N MET A 129 -12.81 13.46 9.35
CA MET A 129 -13.65 12.90 8.30
C MET A 129 -15.03 13.58 8.24
N MET A 130 -15.63 13.93 9.39
CA MET A 130 -16.88 14.67 9.45
C MET A 130 -16.73 16.06 8.83
N ASN A 131 -15.69 16.81 9.20
CA ASN A 131 -15.42 18.13 8.62
C ASN A 131 -15.22 18.05 7.10
N LEU A 132 -14.52 17.02 6.61
CA LEU A 132 -14.34 16.81 5.17
C LEU A 132 -15.67 16.52 4.47
N LEU A 133 -16.54 15.70 5.07
CA LEU A 133 -17.86 15.41 4.55
C LEU A 133 -18.72 16.68 4.47
N GLU A 134 -18.67 17.54 5.50
CA GLU A 134 -19.41 18.81 5.51
C GLU A 134 -18.95 19.76 4.42
N ILE A 135 -17.66 19.89 4.18
CA ILE A 135 -17.10 20.68 3.08
C ILE A 135 -17.55 20.16 1.72
N SER A 136 -17.67 18.84 1.59
CA SER A 136 -18.02 18.14 0.34
C SER A 136 -19.53 17.89 0.21
N HIS A 137 -20.38 18.51 1.02
CA HIS A 137 -21.83 18.25 1.07
C HIS A 137 -22.49 18.27 -0.33
N ASN A 138 -22.16 19.25 -1.16
CA ASN A 138 -22.71 19.43 -2.49
C ASN A 138 -22.30 18.34 -3.51
N GLU A 139 -21.35 17.48 -3.16
CA GLU A 139 -20.87 16.39 -4.02
C GLU A 139 -21.69 15.09 -3.86
N PHE A 140 -22.62 15.07 -2.89
CA PHE A 140 -23.42 13.91 -2.54
C PHE A 140 -24.92 14.22 -2.62
N HIS A 141 -25.72 13.20 -2.96
CA HIS A 141 -27.17 13.29 -2.73
C HIS A 141 -27.47 13.26 -1.23
N GLU A 142 -28.52 13.94 -0.79
CA GLU A 142 -28.89 14.07 0.61
C GLU A 142 -28.92 12.73 1.36
N SER A 143 -29.58 11.74 0.77
CA SER A 143 -29.66 10.38 1.38
C SER A 143 -28.31 9.68 1.48
N GLU A 144 -27.39 9.94 0.57
CA GLU A 144 -26.02 9.39 0.61
C GLU A 144 -25.20 10.13 1.68
N TYR A 145 -25.31 11.44 1.74
CA TYR A 145 -24.69 12.29 2.74
C TYR A 145 -25.11 11.88 4.17
N ASP A 146 -26.41 11.77 4.43
CA ASP A 146 -26.94 11.38 5.74
C ASP A 146 -26.43 9.99 6.17
N ARG A 147 -26.41 9.02 5.26
CA ARG A 147 -25.91 7.68 5.53
C ARG A 147 -24.42 7.69 5.90
N ILE A 148 -23.61 8.47 5.18
CA ILE A 148 -22.16 8.59 5.46
C ILE A 148 -21.96 9.28 6.81
N LYS A 149 -22.69 10.36 7.06
CA LYS A 149 -22.66 11.11 8.33
C LYS A 149 -22.95 10.23 9.53
N GLU A 150 -23.99 9.41 9.44
CA GLU A 150 -24.34 8.44 10.48
C GLU A 150 -23.21 7.44 10.75
N LYS A 151 -22.59 6.89 9.70
CA LYS A 151 -21.46 5.96 9.83
C LYS A 151 -20.24 6.58 10.49
N ILE A 152 -19.91 7.83 10.16
CA ILE A 152 -18.82 8.57 10.80
C ILE A 152 -19.12 8.78 12.28
N ALA A 153 -20.36 9.16 12.63
CA ALA A 153 -20.77 9.36 14.02
C ALA A 153 -20.66 8.06 14.83
N LEU A 154 -21.11 6.93 14.28
CA LEU A 154 -20.97 5.61 14.93
C LEU A 154 -19.50 5.26 15.18
N ASN A 155 -18.63 5.45 14.17
CA ASN A 155 -17.20 5.21 14.29
C ASN A 155 -16.56 6.08 15.39
N TYR A 156 -16.96 7.34 15.51
CA TYR A 156 -16.50 8.24 16.57
C TYR A 156 -16.85 7.70 17.98
N PHE A 157 -18.08 7.23 18.19
CA PHE A 157 -18.50 6.67 19.47
C PHE A 157 -17.76 5.37 19.79
N GLU A 158 -17.55 4.50 18.81
CA GLU A 158 -16.81 3.25 18.99
C GLU A 158 -15.34 3.50 19.38
N GLN A 159 -14.67 4.42 18.70
CA GLN A 159 -13.28 4.78 19.02
C GLN A 159 -13.14 5.36 20.43
N ASN A 160 -14.07 6.22 20.86
CA ASN A 160 -14.03 6.82 22.20
C ASN A 160 -14.38 5.81 23.29
N ARG A 161 -15.31 4.88 23.06
CA ARG A 161 -15.60 3.80 24.01
C ARG A 161 -14.39 2.90 24.26
N ASN A 162 -13.57 2.65 23.25
CA ASN A 162 -12.37 1.82 23.38
C ASN A 162 -11.20 2.54 24.11
N ARG A 163 -11.21 3.89 24.13
CA ARG A 163 -10.21 4.70 24.86
C ARG A 163 -10.52 4.84 26.36
N MET A 164 -11.75 4.55 26.76
CA MET A 164 -12.17 4.65 28.18
C MET A 164 -12.10 3.32 28.93
N LYS A 165 -11.60 2.26 28.28
CA LYS A 165 -11.30 0.96 28.89
C LYS A 165 -9.80 0.82 29.13
#